data_e63f1b15868dd005739f97251357b5ac
#
_entry.id   e63f1b15868dd005739f97251357b5ac
#
_cell.length_a   1.000
_cell.length_b   1.000
_cell.length_c   1.000
_cell.angle_alpha   90.00
_cell.angle_beta   90.00
_cell.angle_gamma   90.00
#
_symmetry.space_group_name_H-M   'P 1'
#
loop_
_entity.id
_entity.type
_entity.pdbx_description
1 polymer ?
#
loop_
_entity_poly.entity_id
_entity_poly.type
_entity_poly.pdbx_seq_one_letter_code
_entity_poly.pdbx_strand_id
1 'polypeptide(L)'
;MKNPHFNPAKKHHRPDGFQNTYLSFRGKKWHEILRWRWQAWRAGHPRPMRDPLPVVAPDLGFIHGNAQAGLAMQPAATWIGHITVLMQIGGLNWLTDPVFSERCFPVQWAGPKRQTPPGLRLDQLPRIDVILLSHNHYDHLDEGSMRALARQAGGPPLVICPLAHRHWLSRWGFTQVVELDWWDRHVIEATSRSHRVPVVLTPAQHWSARTATDALRSLWGGFAVLSPDCHLFFAGDTGYSRDFVDIRQHFGRDHAPEHGGGFDLALLPIGAYEPRWFMKDQHVNPEESVQIFHDLGCKRALAVHWGCFQLTDEALDEPPRALARAREAAGLTPQDFGVAAVGETWRLTPRPASTP
;
A
#
# COMPACT_ATOMS: atom_id res chain seq x y z
N MET A 1 -11.46 18.03 19.08
CA MET A 1 -11.14 16.89 19.98
C MET A 1 -9.62 16.81 20.11
N LYS A 2 -9.10 16.50 21.29
CA LYS A 2 -7.65 16.31 21.50
C LYS A 2 -7.22 14.98 20.89
N ASN A 3 -6.01 14.94 20.34
CA ASN A 3 -5.37 13.69 19.88
C ASN A 3 -4.98 12.85 21.11
N PRO A 4 -5.56 11.66 21.33
CA PRO A 4 -5.23 10.83 22.49
C PRO A 4 -3.80 10.25 22.45
N HIS A 5 -3.19 10.24 21.26
CA HIS A 5 -1.83 9.75 21.03
C HIS A 5 -0.76 10.86 21.07
N PHE A 6 -1.16 12.11 21.37
CA PHE A 6 -0.25 13.24 21.28
C PHE A 6 0.99 13.07 22.16
N ASN A 7 2.15 13.11 21.55
CA ASN A 7 3.45 13.12 22.19
C ASN A 7 4.26 14.34 21.68
N PRO A 8 4.55 15.35 22.53
CA PRO A 8 5.25 16.57 22.10
C PRO A 8 6.70 16.33 21.65
N ALA A 9 7.31 15.19 21.99
CA ALA A 9 8.65 14.83 21.53
C ALA A 9 8.67 14.32 20.07
N LYS A 10 7.51 13.92 19.52
CA LYS A 10 7.37 13.43 18.14
C LYS A 10 6.89 14.57 17.24
N LYS A 11 7.73 15.01 16.31
CA LYS A 11 7.45 16.17 15.43
C LYS A 11 6.19 16.03 14.57
N HIS A 12 5.82 14.80 14.20
CA HIS A 12 4.62 14.52 13.42
C HIS A 12 3.33 14.48 14.24
N HIS A 13 3.42 14.52 15.59
CA HIS A 13 2.26 14.61 16.46
C HIS A 13 1.81 16.06 16.65
N ARG A 14 0.52 16.28 16.56
CA ARG A 14 -0.14 17.54 16.86
C ARG A 14 -1.18 17.35 17.97
N PRO A 15 -1.49 18.39 18.74
CA PRO A 15 -2.52 18.30 19.77
C PRO A 15 -3.91 17.88 19.26
N ASP A 16 -4.17 18.08 17.96
CA ASP A 16 -5.44 17.84 17.27
C ASP A 16 -5.39 16.73 16.21
N GLY A 17 -4.22 16.08 15.99
CA GLY A 17 -4.03 15.02 14.99
C GLY A 17 -2.57 14.76 14.67
N PHE A 18 -2.24 14.60 13.37
CA PHE A 18 -0.91 14.29 12.88
C PHE A 18 -0.51 15.21 11.72
N GLN A 19 0.76 15.21 11.34
CA GLN A 19 1.30 15.99 10.21
C GLN A 19 2.46 15.24 9.54
N ASN A 20 2.77 15.61 8.31
CA ASN A 20 3.93 15.08 7.59
C ASN A 20 5.25 15.59 8.16
N THR A 21 6.33 14.85 7.89
CA THR A 21 7.69 15.20 8.33
C THR A 21 8.19 16.48 7.65
N TYR A 22 8.04 16.54 6.32
CA TYR A 22 8.66 17.57 5.47
C TYR A 22 7.67 18.53 4.83
N LEU A 23 6.38 18.30 4.96
CA LEU A 23 5.32 19.14 4.37
C LEU A 23 4.29 19.55 5.42
N SER A 24 4.01 20.84 5.50
CA SER A 24 2.88 21.35 6.29
C SER A 24 1.58 21.27 5.48
N PHE A 25 0.94 20.11 5.49
CA PHE A 25 -0.34 19.90 4.83
C PHE A 25 -1.50 19.99 5.83
N ARG A 26 -2.56 20.74 5.49
CA ARG A 26 -3.73 20.95 6.34
C ARG A 26 -5.06 20.55 5.68
N GLY A 27 -4.99 19.68 4.67
CA GLY A 27 -6.15 19.31 3.86
C GLY A 27 -6.37 20.28 2.70
N LYS A 28 -7.18 19.83 1.75
CA LYS A 28 -7.58 20.65 0.58
C LYS A 28 -8.75 21.56 0.96
N LYS A 29 -8.69 22.80 0.50
CA LYS A 29 -9.77 23.78 0.71
C LYS A 29 -10.90 23.53 -0.29
N TRP A 30 -12.14 23.76 0.12
CA TRP A 30 -13.31 23.51 -0.75
C TRP A 30 -13.25 24.23 -2.10
N HIS A 31 -12.71 25.45 -2.16
CA HIS A 31 -12.57 26.21 -3.41
C HIS A 31 -11.51 25.61 -4.35
N GLU A 32 -10.47 24.93 -3.83
CA GLU A 32 -9.49 24.19 -4.62
C GLU A 32 -10.14 22.97 -5.27
N ILE A 33 -11.01 22.28 -4.53
CA ILE A 33 -11.79 21.13 -5.05
C ILE A 33 -12.74 21.62 -6.15
N LEU A 34 -13.45 22.73 -5.95
CA LEU A 34 -14.34 23.29 -6.98
C LEU A 34 -13.55 23.75 -8.22
N ARG A 35 -12.39 24.39 -8.02
CA ARG A 35 -11.50 24.80 -9.12
C ARG A 35 -11.05 23.58 -9.91
N TRP A 36 -10.59 22.51 -9.24
CA TRP A 36 -10.19 21.28 -9.90
C TRP A 36 -11.35 20.68 -10.70
N ARG A 37 -12.51 20.47 -10.08
CA ARG A 37 -13.69 19.90 -10.76
C ARG A 37 -14.13 20.71 -11.99
N TRP A 38 -14.11 22.02 -11.88
CA TRP A 38 -14.42 22.91 -13.01
C TRP A 38 -13.39 22.83 -14.14
N GLN A 39 -12.10 22.81 -13.81
CA GLN A 39 -11.02 22.65 -14.79
C GLN A 39 -11.11 21.30 -15.49
N ALA A 40 -11.32 20.21 -14.74
CA ALA A 40 -11.49 18.86 -15.25
C ALA A 40 -12.67 18.79 -16.23
N TRP A 41 -13.82 19.33 -15.84
CA TRP A 41 -14.99 19.40 -16.72
C TRP A 41 -14.73 20.16 -18.02
N ARG A 42 -14.10 21.35 -17.95
CA ARG A 42 -13.74 22.14 -19.14
C ARG A 42 -12.75 21.42 -20.07
N ALA A 43 -11.82 20.65 -19.50
CA ALA A 43 -10.81 19.92 -20.25
C ALA A 43 -11.28 18.53 -20.74
N GLY A 44 -12.51 18.12 -20.39
CA GLY A 44 -13.04 16.80 -20.74
C GLY A 44 -12.32 15.66 -20.01
N HIS A 45 -11.93 15.89 -18.75
CA HIS A 45 -11.30 14.88 -17.90
C HIS A 45 -12.33 14.16 -17.00
N PRO A 46 -12.05 12.90 -16.57
CA PRO A 46 -10.91 12.08 -17.02
C PRO A 46 -11.05 11.67 -18.48
N ARG A 47 -9.92 11.47 -19.16
CA ARG A 47 -9.92 10.94 -20.52
C ARG A 47 -10.32 9.46 -20.51
N PRO A 48 -11.01 8.97 -21.54
CA PRO A 48 -11.29 7.53 -21.66
C PRO A 48 -9.99 6.75 -21.81
N MET A 49 -10.01 5.49 -21.34
CA MET A 49 -8.93 4.55 -21.58
C MET A 49 -8.71 4.36 -23.09
N ARG A 50 -7.45 4.22 -23.50
CA ARG A 50 -7.06 3.87 -24.87
C ARG A 50 -7.02 2.34 -25.06
N ASP A 51 -6.49 1.67 -24.05
CA ASP A 51 -6.28 0.22 -24.07
C ASP A 51 -7.00 -0.45 -22.89
N PRO A 52 -7.52 -1.67 -23.05
CA PRO A 52 -8.05 -2.43 -21.94
C PRO A 52 -6.95 -2.75 -20.94
N LEU A 53 -7.30 -2.75 -19.66
CA LEU A 53 -6.37 -3.12 -18.61
C LEU A 53 -6.03 -4.59 -18.68
N PRO A 54 -4.76 -4.98 -18.51
CA PRO A 54 -4.37 -6.39 -18.57
C PRO A 54 -4.94 -7.15 -17.37
N VAL A 55 -5.65 -8.23 -17.65
CA VAL A 55 -6.23 -9.15 -16.65
C VAL A 55 -5.86 -10.57 -17.04
N VAL A 56 -5.41 -11.36 -16.08
CA VAL A 56 -5.11 -12.78 -16.26
C VAL A 56 -5.83 -13.61 -15.21
N ALA A 57 -6.12 -14.86 -15.54
CA ALA A 57 -6.61 -15.80 -14.54
C ALA A 57 -5.52 -16.08 -13.50
N PRO A 58 -5.83 -15.96 -12.18
CA PRO A 58 -4.85 -16.23 -11.14
C PRO A 58 -4.48 -17.72 -11.10
N ASP A 59 -3.22 -18.01 -10.82
CA ASP A 59 -2.74 -19.37 -10.60
C ASP A 59 -3.16 -19.86 -9.19
N LEU A 60 -4.41 -20.26 -9.05
CA LEU A 60 -4.97 -20.74 -7.77
C LEU A 60 -4.24 -21.97 -7.24
N GLY A 61 -3.75 -22.83 -8.14
CA GLY A 61 -2.98 -24.01 -7.76
C GLY A 61 -1.69 -23.62 -7.03
N PHE A 62 -0.95 -22.68 -7.60
CA PHE A 62 0.25 -22.14 -6.95
C PHE A 62 -0.10 -21.41 -5.66
N ILE A 63 -1.06 -20.48 -5.68
CA ILE A 63 -1.39 -19.63 -4.52
C ILE A 63 -1.78 -20.48 -3.30
N HIS A 64 -2.66 -21.47 -3.48
CA HIS A 64 -3.08 -22.34 -2.39
C HIS A 64 -2.02 -23.36 -1.98
N GLY A 65 -1.30 -23.95 -2.93
CA GLY A 65 -0.18 -24.85 -2.62
C GLY A 65 0.92 -24.14 -1.84
N ASN A 66 1.25 -22.93 -2.25
CA ASN A 66 2.24 -22.07 -1.58
C ASN A 66 1.80 -21.66 -0.16
N ALA A 67 0.50 -21.35 0.03
CA ALA A 67 -0.06 -21.03 1.35
C ALA A 67 0.03 -22.20 2.35
N GLN A 68 0.04 -23.44 1.85
CA GLN A 68 0.17 -24.66 2.67
C GLN A 68 1.63 -25.08 2.94
N ALA A 69 2.58 -24.47 2.23
CA ALA A 69 3.99 -24.85 2.32
C ALA A 69 4.67 -24.41 3.64
N GLY A 70 4.01 -23.60 4.45
CA GLY A 70 4.57 -23.10 5.73
C GLY A 70 5.90 -22.37 5.48
N LEU A 71 6.96 -22.75 6.22
CA LEU A 71 8.30 -22.14 6.08
C LEU A 71 9.00 -22.43 4.73
N ALA A 72 8.51 -23.42 3.94
CA ALA A 72 8.99 -23.68 2.60
C ALA A 72 8.25 -22.84 1.55
N MET A 73 7.42 -21.89 1.97
CA MET A 73 6.71 -20.95 1.10
C MET A 73 7.70 -20.21 0.20
N GLN A 74 7.41 -20.17 -1.10
CA GLN A 74 8.16 -19.33 -2.04
C GLN A 74 7.65 -17.88 -1.91
N PRO A 75 8.51 -16.88 -1.68
CA PRO A 75 8.10 -15.50 -1.72
C PRO A 75 7.39 -15.14 -3.01
N ALA A 76 6.19 -14.58 -2.90
CA ALA A 76 5.37 -14.24 -4.06
C ALA A 76 4.44 -13.06 -3.79
N ALA A 77 4.11 -12.32 -4.86
CA ALA A 77 3.19 -11.19 -4.87
C ALA A 77 2.14 -11.40 -5.95
N THR A 78 0.86 -11.48 -5.59
CA THR A 78 -0.26 -11.53 -6.54
C THR A 78 -1.01 -10.20 -6.50
N TRP A 79 -1.01 -9.47 -7.63
CA TRP A 79 -1.74 -8.20 -7.69
C TRP A 79 -3.24 -8.43 -7.87
N ILE A 80 -4.02 -8.07 -6.87
CA ILE A 80 -5.48 -8.22 -6.89
C ILE A 80 -6.15 -7.04 -7.59
N GLY A 81 -5.51 -5.88 -7.54
CA GLY A 81 -5.96 -4.64 -8.17
C GLY A 81 -5.89 -3.46 -7.21
N HIS A 82 -5.78 -2.26 -7.78
CA HIS A 82 -5.55 -1.02 -7.02
C HIS A 82 -4.31 -1.14 -6.15
N ILE A 83 -4.47 -1.03 -4.84
CA ILE A 83 -3.41 -1.12 -3.83
C ILE A 83 -3.37 -2.50 -3.15
N THR A 84 -4.33 -3.37 -3.46
CA THR A 84 -4.48 -4.68 -2.83
C THR A 84 -3.57 -5.71 -3.49
N VAL A 85 -2.61 -6.23 -2.73
CA VAL A 85 -1.69 -7.28 -3.13
C VAL A 85 -1.72 -8.40 -2.09
N LEU A 86 -1.85 -9.64 -2.56
CA LEU A 86 -1.60 -10.83 -1.74
C LEU A 86 -0.09 -11.10 -1.77
N MET A 87 0.56 -10.92 -0.63
CA MET A 87 1.95 -11.29 -0.42
C MET A 87 2.02 -12.62 0.32
N GLN A 88 2.81 -13.54 -0.19
CA GLN A 88 3.11 -14.82 0.46
C GLN A 88 4.59 -14.82 0.82
N ILE A 89 4.93 -14.51 2.06
CA ILE A 89 6.30 -14.39 2.57
C ILE A 89 6.37 -14.82 4.04
N GLY A 90 7.49 -15.40 4.43
CA GLY A 90 7.74 -15.79 5.82
C GLY A 90 6.79 -16.86 6.35
N GLY A 91 6.25 -17.72 5.49
CA GLY A 91 5.26 -18.72 5.86
C GLY A 91 3.87 -18.15 6.18
N LEU A 92 3.60 -16.89 5.82
CA LEU A 92 2.37 -16.16 6.11
C LEU A 92 1.75 -15.59 4.82
N ASN A 93 0.42 -15.51 4.80
CA ASN A 93 -0.35 -14.83 3.75
C ASN A 93 -0.72 -13.43 4.23
N TRP A 94 -0.20 -12.43 3.56
CA TRP A 94 -0.42 -11.00 3.87
C TRP A 94 -1.32 -10.37 2.84
N LEU A 95 -2.12 -9.40 3.26
CA LEU A 95 -2.93 -8.60 2.35
C LEU A 95 -2.69 -7.12 2.63
N THR A 96 -2.36 -6.35 1.59
CA THR A 96 -2.22 -4.89 1.71
C THR A 96 -3.54 -4.21 1.40
N ASP A 97 -3.95 -3.22 2.18
CA ASP A 97 -5.12 -2.35 1.99
C ASP A 97 -6.28 -3.04 1.24
N PRO A 98 -7.03 -3.97 1.87
CA PRO A 98 -7.98 -4.81 1.17
C PRO A 98 -9.20 -4.04 0.67
N VAL A 99 -9.34 -3.91 -0.65
CA VAL A 99 -10.50 -3.27 -1.30
C VAL A 99 -11.06 -4.21 -2.37
N PHE A 100 -12.22 -4.80 -2.10
CA PHE A 100 -12.94 -5.70 -3.01
C PHE A 100 -14.31 -5.16 -3.43
N SER A 101 -14.82 -4.13 -2.74
CA SER A 101 -16.10 -3.51 -3.04
C SER A 101 -16.15 -2.90 -4.45
N GLU A 102 -17.35 -2.78 -4.97
CA GLU A 102 -17.59 -2.19 -6.28
C GLU A 102 -17.27 -0.69 -6.33
N ARG A 103 -17.37 -0.02 -5.19
CA ARG A 103 -17.08 1.41 -5.05
C ARG A 103 -16.22 1.68 -3.82
N CYS A 104 -15.23 2.53 -3.99
CA CYS A 104 -14.42 3.04 -2.89
C CYS A 104 -15.07 4.29 -2.27
N PHE A 105 -16.22 4.08 -1.61
CA PHE A 105 -17.02 5.17 -1.03
C PHE A 105 -17.81 4.65 0.19
N PRO A 106 -18.28 5.54 1.10
CA PRO A 106 -19.09 5.12 2.25
C PRO A 106 -20.34 4.31 1.91
N VAL A 107 -20.87 4.51 0.71
CA VAL A 107 -22.06 3.83 0.20
C VAL A 107 -21.81 3.22 -1.17
N GLN A 108 -22.45 2.10 -1.50
CA GLN A 108 -22.19 1.37 -2.74
C GLN A 108 -23.03 1.84 -3.94
N TRP A 109 -23.91 2.83 -3.75
CA TRP A 109 -24.70 3.44 -4.82
C TRP A 109 -24.09 4.75 -5.39
N ALA A 110 -23.05 5.30 -4.75
CA ALA A 110 -22.38 6.54 -5.18
C ALA A 110 -20.85 6.41 -5.07
N GLY A 111 -20.12 7.38 -5.66
CA GLY A 111 -18.65 7.44 -5.62
C GLY A 111 -17.96 6.65 -6.74
N PRO A 112 -16.61 6.65 -6.77
CA PRO A 112 -15.85 6.01 -7.83
C PRO A 112 -16.13 4.51 -7.90
N LYS A 113 -16.50 4.04 -9.10
CA LYS A 113 -16.81 2.64 -9.37
C LYS A 113 -15.57 1.92 -9.87
N ARG A 114 -15.41 0.68 -9.44
CA ARG A 114 -14.38 -0.23 -9.92
C ARG A 114 -14.56 -0.48 -11.42
N GLN A 115 -13.49 -0.30 -12.18
CA GLN A 115 -13.48 -0.51 -13.64
C GLN A 115 -12.96 -1.89 -14.01
N THR A 116 -12.10 -2.47 -13.17
CA THR A 116 -11.50 -3.78 -13.38
C THR A 116 -11.87 -4.70 -12.22
N PRO A 117 -12.43 -5.89 -12.45
CA PRO A 117 -12.74 -6.83 -11.37
C PRO A 117 -11.46 -7.20 -10.58
N PRO A 118 -11.58 -7.59 -9.30
CA PRO A 118 -10.44 -8.09 -8.55
C PRO A 118 -9.85 -9.34 -9.21
N GLY A 119 -8.52 -9.44 -9.28
CA GLY A 119 -7.82 -10.59 -9.83
C GLY A 119 -8.03 -11.88 -9.03
N LEU A 120 -8.33 -11.75 -7.74
CA LEU A 120 -8.84 -12.82 -6.86
C LEU A 120 -10.11 -12.32 -6.20
N ARG A 121 -11.14 -13.15 -6.13
CA ARG A 121 -12.31 -12.88 -5.29
C ARG A 121 -12.00 -13.24 -3.84
N LEU A 122 -12.77 -12.70 -2.89
CA LEU A 122 -12.61 -13.00 -1.46
C LEU A 122 -12.68 -14.49 -1.14
N ASP A 123 -13.54 -15.24 -1.85
CA ASP A 123 -13.70 -16.69 -1.70
C ASP A 123 -12.59 -17.53 -2.35
N GLN A 124 -11.74 -16.90 -3.15
CA GLN A 124 -10.55 -17.50 -3.77
C GLN A 124 -9.26 -17.23 -3.00
N LEU A 125 -9.30 -16.37 -1.98
CA LEU A 125 -8.12 -16.10 -1.17
C LEU A 125 -7.74 -17.32 -0.33
N PRO A 126 -6.45 -17.59 -0.13
CA PRO A 126 -6.04 -18.45 0.98
C PRO A 126 -6.44 -17.77 2.31
N ARG A 127 -6.37 -18.51 3.42
CA ARG A 127 -6.51 -17.88 4.73
C ARG A 127 -5.49 -16.76 4.87
N ILE A 128 -5.95 -15.56 5.16
CA ILE A 128 -5.10 -14.40 5.41
C ILE A 128 -4.68 -14.39 6.87
N ASP A 129 -3.38 -14.26 7.11
CA ASP A 129 -2.79 -14.22 8.45
C ASP A 129 -2.63 -12.79 8.94
N VAL A 130 -2.22 -11.88 8.04
CA VAL A 130 -1.91 -10.48 8.37
C VAL A 130 -2.49 -9.53 7.33
N ILE A 131 -3.04 -8.42 7.80
CA ILE A 131 -3.40 -7.27 6.96
C ILE A 131 -2.48 -6.11 7.33
N LEU A 132 -1.85 -5.51 6.33
CA LEU A 132 -1.17 -4.21 6.43
C LEU A 132 -2.14 -3.13 5.94
N LEU A 133 -2.52 -2.22 6.82
CA LEU A 133 -3.41 -1.10 6.50
C LEU A 133 -2.62 0.20 6.57
N SER A 134 -2.48 0.91 5.44
CA SER A 134 -1.67 2.13 5.35
C SER A 134 -2.35 3.38 5.92
N HIS A 135 -3.64 3.56 5.67
CA HIS A 135 -4.45 4.68 6.16
C HIS A 135 -5.96 4.43 5.97
N ASN A 136 -6.80 5.44 6.26
CA ASN A 136 -8.25 5.25 6.36
C ASN A 136 -9.07 5.77 5.19
N HIS A 137 -8.50 6.16 4.06
CA HIS A 137 -9.29 6.51 2.87
C HIS A 137 -10.11 5.32 2.38
N TYR A 138 -11.21 5.59 1.66
CA TYR A 138 -12.18 4.55 1.28
C TYR A 138 -11.67 3.57 0.24
N ASP A 139 -10.65 3.91 -0.50
CA ASP A 139 -9.95 3.08 -1.47
C ASP A 139 -8.78 2.27 -0.86
N HIS A 140 -8.59 2.35 0.48
CA HIS A 140 -7.63 1.57 1.27
C HIS A 140 -8.31 0.82 2.42
N LEU A 141 -9.18 1.46 3.16
CA LEU A 141 -9.95 0.86 4.26
C LEU A 141 -11.40 0.65 3.83
N ASP A 142 -11.65 -0.44 3.11
CA ASP A 142 -12.97 -0.83 2.65
C ASP A 142 -13.71 -1.67 3.72
N GLU A 143 -14.78 -1.12 4.28
CA GLU A 143 -15.55 -1.78 5.34
C GLU A 143 -16.10 -3.14 4.90
N GLY A 144 -16.60 -3.25 3.66
CA GLY A 144 -17.15 -4.50 3.13
C GLY A 144 -16.11 -5.61 3.11
N SER A 145 -14.94 -5.32 2.58
CA SER A 145 -13.80 -6.24 2.52
C SER A 145 -13.30 -6.62 3.92
N MET A 146 -13.14 -5.63 4.79
CA MET A 146 -12.65 -5.88 6.16
C MET A 146 -13.62 -6.75 6.94
N ARG A 147 -14.94 -6.50 6.87
CA ARG A 147 -15.96 -7.34 7.52
C ARG A 147 -15.98 -8.77 6.98
N ALA A 148 -15.75 -8.97 5.69
CA ALA A 148 -15.66 -10.30 5.10
C ALA A 148 -14.41 -11.05 5.61
N LEU A 149 -13.24 -10.39 5.62
CA LEU A 149 -11.99 -10.96 6.12
C LEU A 149 -12.05 -11.27 7.63
N ALA A 150 -12.73 -10.44 8.42
CA ALA A 150 -12.91 -10.71 9.85
C ALA A 150 -13.72 -12.01 10.12
N ARG A 151 -14.49 -12.48 9.14
CA ARG A 151 -15.31 -13.70 9.23
C ARG A 151 -14.71 -14.90 8.50
N GLN A 152 -13.48 -14.80 8.01
CA GLN A 152 -12.84 -15.93 7.31
C GLN A 152 -12.74 -17.15 8.22
N ALA A 153 -12.67 -18.34 7.64
CA ALA A 153 -12.43 -19.58 8.38
C ALA A 153 -11.08 -19.52 9.12
N GLY A 154 -11.06 -20.00 10.36
CA GLY A 154 -9.88 -19.93 11.21
C GLY A 154 -9.71 -18.62 11.98
N GLY A 155 -10.71 -17.73 11.94
CA GLY A 155 -10.74 -16.46 12.68
C GLY A 155 -10.14 -15.26 11.95
N PRO A 156 -10.33 -14.04 12.51
CA PRO A 156 -9.87 -12.81 11.89
C PRO A 156 -8.35 -12.76 11.78
N PRO A 157 -7.80 -12.15 10.71
CA PRO A 157 -6.37 -11.89 10.59
C PRO A 157 -5.89 -10.88 11.65
N LEU A 158 -4.58 -10.89 11.93
CA LEU A 158 -3.91 -9.80 12.60
C LEU A 158 -3.96 -8.56 11.70
N VAL A 159 -4.39 -7.40 12.20
CA VAL A 159 -4.28 -6.14 11.47
C VAL A 159 -3.18 -5.30 12.09
N ILE A 160 -2.19 -4.91 11.27
CA ILE A 160 -1.17 -3.93 11.65
C ILE A 160 -1.48 -2.63 10.90
N CYS A 161 -1.66 -1.55 11.63
CA CYS A 161 -2.12 -0.27 11.09
C CYS A 161 -1.47 0.91 11.84
N PRO A 162 -1.52 2.14 11.29
CA PRO A 162 -1.10 3.33 12.01
C PRO A 162 -2.04 3.65 13.18
N LEU A 163 -1.60 4.57 14.06
CA LEU A 163 -2.38 5.03 15.22
C LEU A 163 -3.77 5.54 14.85
N ALA A 164 -4.74 5.32 15.74
CA ALA A 164 -6.14 5.76 15.68
C ALA A 164 -7.00 5.07 14.61
N HIS A 165 -6.72 3.78 14.29
CA HIS A 165 -7.55 2.94 13.41
C HIS A 165 -8.34 1.86 14.16
N ARG A 166 -7.90 1.43 15.33
CA ARG A 166 -8.47 0.32 16.11
C ARG A 166 -9.98 0.41 16.29
N HIS A 167 -10.52 1.61 16.47
CA HIS A 167 -11.94 1.78 16.77
C HIS A 167 -12.88 1.33 15.64
N TRP A 168 -12.49 1.47 14.35
CA TRP A 168 -13.25 0.91 13.23
C TRP A 168 -13.07 -0.61 13.17
N LEU A 169 -11.82 -1.07 13.24
CA LEU A 169 -11.45 -2.48 13.10
C LEU A 169 -12.12 -3.35 14.17
N SER A 170 -12.11 -2.91 15.43
CA SER A 170 -12.78 -3.64 16.52
C SER A 170 -14.30 -3.73 16.32
N ARG A 171 -14.94 -2.68 15.78
CA ARG A 171 -16.38 -2.69 15.44
C ARG A 171 -16.70 -3.64 14.28
N TRP A 172 -15.73 -3.94 13.42
CA TRP A 172 -15.89 -4.82 12.28
C TRP A 172 -15.53 -6.28 12.57
N GLY A 173 -15.10 -6.58 13.79
CA GLY A 173 -14.89 -7.95 14.28
C GLY A 173 -13.42 -8.37 14.38
N PHE A 174 -12.47 -7.46 14.20
CA PHE A 174 -11.05 -7.77 14.42
C PHE A 174 -10.72 -7.76 15.91
N THR A 175 -10.20 -8.87 16.39
CA THR A 175 -9.79 -9.07 17.79
C THR A 175 -8.30 -8.80 18.00
N GLN A 176 -7.50 -8.93 16.95
CA GLN A 176 -6.05 -8.71 16.98
C GLN A 176 -5.72 -7.50 16.08
N VAL A 177 -5.50 -6.34 16.70
CA VAL A 177 -5.13 -5.10 16.03
C VAL A 177 -3.91 -4.52 16.71
N VAL A 178 -2.86 -4.29 15.95
CA VAL A 178 -1.63 -3.62 16.40
C VAL A 178 -1.57 -2.25 15.75
N GLU A 179 -1.64 -1.20 16.56
CA GLU A 179 -1.43 0.17 16.11
C GLU A 179 0.02 0.57 16.33
N LEU A 180 0.66 1.11 15.29
CA LEU A 180 2.04 1.57 15.30
C LEU A 180 2.10 3.07 15.05
N ASP A 181 3.05 3.72 15.67
CA ASP A 181 3.53 5.03 15.28
C ASP A 181 4.67 4.92 14.27
N TRP A 182 5.05 6.01 13.60
CA TRP A 182 6.22 5.98 12.72
C TRP A 182 7.47 5.52 13.46
N TRP A 183 8.17 4.56 12.85
CA TRP A 183 9.35 3.87 13.35
C TRP A 183 9.10 2.86 14.47
N ASP A 184 7.85 2.71 14.93
CA ASP A 184 7.51 1.63 15.83
C ASP A 184 7.61 0.29 15.08
N ARG A 185 8.07 -0.73 15.81
CA ARG A 185 8.31 -2.09 15.32
C ARG A 185 7.41 -3.09 16.05
N HIS A 186 6.72 -3.92 15.29
CA HIS A 186 6.06 -5.12 15.79
C HIS A 186 6.75 -6.36 15.23
N VAL A 187 6.90 -7.40 16.05
CA VAL A 187 7.50 -8.67 15.60
C VAL A 187 6.45 -9.75 15.64
N ILE A 188 6.13 -10.32 14.49
CA ILE A 188 5.26 -11.48 14.39
C ILE A 188 6.12 -12.72 14.65
N GLU A 189 5.74 -13.49 15.65
CA GLU A 189 6.33 -14.80 15.90
C GLU A 189 5.54 -15.83 15.08
N ALA A 190 6.12 -16.30 13.98
CA ALA A 190 5.55 -17.40 13.22
C ALA A 190 5.65 -18.69 14.07
N THR A 191 4.95 -19.75 13.65
CA THR A 191 4.72 -21.01 14.39
C THR A 191 5.94 -21.70 14.99
N SER A 192 7.16 -21.26 14.69
CA SER A 192 8.38 -21.62 15.39
C SER A 192 9.09 -20.38 15.93
N ARG A 193 9.59 -20.43 17.17
CA ARG A 193 10.33 -19.33 17.82
C ARG A 193 11.56 -18.84 17.04
N SER A 194 12.02 -19.60 16.05
CA SER A 194 13.13 -19.25 15.17
C SER A 194 12.73 -18.39 13.97
N HIS A 195 11.44 -18.24 13.68
CA HIS A 195 10.97 -17.48 12.52
C HIS A 195 10.23 -16.21 12.98
N ARG A 196 10.96 -15.12 13.02
CA ARG A 196 10.47 -13.80 13.46
C ARG A 196 10.38 -12.88 12.25
N VAL A 197 9.22 -12.27 12.06
CA VAL A 197 9.00 -11.31 10.97
C VAL A 197 8.76 -9.91 11.57
N PRO A 198 9.76 -9.05 11.61
CA PRO A 198 9.61 -7.67 12.02
C PRO A 198 8.83 -6.86 10.99
N VAL A 199 7.89 -6.06 11.47
CA VAL A 199 7.12 -5.08 10.71
C VAL A 199 7.34 -3.70 11.32
N VAL A 200 7.74 -2.75 10.52
CA VAL A 200 7.96 -1.36 10.95
C VAL A 200 7.03 -0.44 10.18
N LEU A 201 6.31 0.42 10.88
CA LEU A 201 5.57 1.50 10.24
C LEU A 201 6.54 2.63 9.86
N THR A 202 6.57 2.99 8.59
CA THR A 202 7.44 4.04 8.06
C THR A 202 6.64 5.31 7.75
N PRO A 203 7.25 6.51 7.81
CA PRO A 203 6.60 7.74 7.39
C PRO A 203 6.23 7.70 5.90
N ALA A 204 5.19 8.44 5.55
CA ALA A 204 4.78 8.75 4.19
C ALA A 204 4.24 10.17 4.14
N GLN A 205 4.36 10.84 3.01
CA GLN A 205 3.80 12.18 2.82
C GLN A 205 2.37 12.10 2.29
N HIS A 206 1.41 11.97 3.21
CA HIS A 206 0.00 11.80 2.87
C HIS A 206 -0.90 12.47 3.92
N TRP A 207 -2.11 12.00 4.04
CA TRP A 207 -3.10 12.45 5.01
C TRP A 207 -4.16 11.36 5.26
N SER A 208 -5.03 11.62 6.23
CA SER A 208 -6.13 10.73 6.57
C SER A 208 -7.43 11.49 6.68
N ALA A 209 -8.52 10.92 6.20
CA ALA A 209 -9.89 11.35 6.45
C ALA A 209 -10.87 10.25 6.08
N ARG A 210 -11.93 10.10 6.86
CA ARG A 210 -13.04 9.19 6.58
C ARG A 210 -14.40 9.87 6.75
N THR A 211 -14.44 10.97 7.49
CA THR A 211 -15.63 11.81 7.69
C THR A 211 -15.29 13.27 7.39
N ALA A 212 -16.30 14.12 7.37
CA ALA A 212 -16.11 15.55 7.13
C ALA A 212 -15.30 16.26 8.25
N THR A 213 -15.07 15.61 9.41
CA THR A 213 -14.52 16.25 10.62
C THR A 213 -13.30 15.55 11.20
N ASP A 214 -12.79 14.48 10.58
CA ASP A 214 -11.69 13.68 11.11
C ASP A 214 -10.38 13.77 10.29
N ALA A 215 -10.29 14.74 9.39
CA ALA A 215 -9.07 14.97 8.62
C ALA A 215 -7.84 15.09 9.55
N LEU A 216 -6.76 14.35 9.20
CA LEU A 216 -5.50 14.28 9.93
C LEU A 216 -5.59 13.71 11.36
N ARG A 217 -6.70 13.08 11.76
CA ARG A 217 -6.88 12.54 13.12
C ARG A 217 -6.39 11.11 13.30
N SER A 218 -6.27 10.36 12.23
CA SER A 218 -5.59 9.07 12.21
C SER A 218 -4.23 9.25 11.54
N LEU A 219 -3.24 8.49 11.96
CA LEU A 219 -1.92 8.48 11.33
C LEU A 219 -2.01 7.72 9.99
N TRP A 220 -1.03 7.88 9.13
CA TRP A 220 -0.83 7.17 7.86
C TRP A 220 0.62 6.73 7.75
N GLY A 221 0.93 5.84 6.81
CA GLY A 221 2.32 5.42 6.59
C GLY A 221 2.45 4.26 5.64
N GLY A 222 3.70 3.94 5.32
CA GLY A 222 4.10 2.72 4.64
C GLY A 222 4.55 1.65 5.63
N PHE A 223 4.93 0.48 5.12
CA PHE A 223 5.43 -0.61 5.95
C PHE A 223 6.71 -1.20 5.36
N ALA A 224 7.68 -1.44 6.24
CA ALA A 224 8.81 -2.32 5.96
C ALA A 224 8.56 -3.66 6.66
N VAL A 225 8.53 -4.76 5.91
CA VAL A 225 8.42 -6.12 6.43
C VAL A 225 9.76 -6.82 6.20
N LEU A 226 10.43 -7.22 7.27
CA LEU A 226 11.78 -7.80 7.23
C LEU A 226 11.69 -9.31 7.45
N SER A 227 11.04 -10.02 6.52
CA SER A 227 10.99 -11.47 6.56
C SER A 227 12.35 -12.08 6.18
N PRO A 228 12.79 -13.17 6.84
CA PRO A 228 14.06 -13.81 6.50
C PRO A 228 14.21 -14.22 5.03
N ASP A 229 13.11 -14.50 4.35
CA ASP A 229 13.06 -14.93 2.95
C ASP A 229 12.78 -13.79 1.95
N CYS A 230 12.28 -12.63 2.43
CA CYS A 230 11.97 -11.48 1.58
C CYS A 230 11.81 -10.19 2.39
N HIS A 231 12.58 -9.16 2.10
CA HIS A 231 12.33 -7.82 2.62
C HIS A 231 11.39 -7.07 1.69
N LEU A 232 10.19 -6.79 2.18
CA LEU A 232 9.13 -6.07 1.47
C LEU A 232 9.04 -4.62 1.95
N PHE A 233 8.86 -3.69 1.02
CA PHE A 233 8.41 -2.33 1.31
C PHE A 233 7.02 -2.11 0.69
N PHE A 234 6.07 -1.64 1.48
CA PHE A 234 4.75 -1.22 1.02
C PHE A 234 4.60 0.28 1.30
N ALA A 235 4.55 1.10 0.26
CA ALA A 235 4.52 2.56 0.40
C ALA A 235 3.18 3.09 0.93
N GLY A 236 2.06 2.39 0.66
CA GLY A 236 0.73 3.01 0.76
C GLY A 236 0.60 4.17 -0.23
N ASP A 237 -0.16 5.20 0.14
CA ASP A 237 -0.22 6.45 -0.60
C ASP A 237 0.78 7.46 -0.08
N THR A 238 1.42 8.15 -1.02
CA THR A 238 2.42 9.16 -0.67
C THR A 238 2.65 10.17 -1.80
N GLY A 239 2.91 11.43 -1.45
CA GLY A 239 3.69 12.35 -2.28
C GLY A 239 5.17 12.04 -2.16
N TYR A 240 5.98 12.61 -3.08
CA TYR A 240 7.43 12.47 -2.98
C TYR A 240 7.99 13.32 -1.83
N SER A 241 8.84 12.73 -1.02
CA SER A 241 9.53 13.41 0.08
C SER A 241 10.87 12.76 0.39
N ARG A 242 11.67 13.42 1.22
CA ARG A 242 12.92 12.88 1.73
C ARG A 242 12.73 11.65 2.65
N ASP A 243 11.52 11.38 3.10
CA ASP A 243 11.24 10.22 3.96
C ASP A 243 11.83 8.91 3.38
N PHE A 244 11.89 8.74 2.05
CA PHE A 244 12.42 7.53 1.42
C PHE A 244 13.93 7.38 1.57
N VAL A 245 14.68 8.48 1.56
CA VAL A 245 16.12 8.49 1.87
C VAL A 245 16.33 8.15 3.36
N ASP A 246 15.49 8.70 4.24
CA ASP A 246 15.57 8.43 5.68
C ASP A 246 15.21 6.97 5.99
N ILE A 247 14.23 6.38 5.27
CA ILE A 247 13.88 4.96 5.36
C ILE A 247 15.07 4.09 4.97
N ARG A 248 15.72 4.36 3.84
CA ARG A 248 16.94 3.64 3.44
C ARG A 248 18.02 3.71 4.50
N GLN A 249 18.24 4.89 5.07
CA GLN A 249 19.24 5.09 6.12
C GLN A 249 18.89 4.33 7.41
N HIS A 250 17.61 4.33 7.80
CA HIS A 250 17.09 3.62 8.97
C HIS A 250 17.38 2.11 8.89
N PHE A 251 17.15 1.51 7.73
CA PHE A 251 17.37 0.08 7.49
C PHE A 251 18.77 -0.28 7.00
N GLY A 252 19.74 0.66 7.04
CA GLY A 252 21.08 0.45 6.50
C GLY A 252 21.79 -0.79 7.05
N ARG A 253 21.56 -1.16 8.32
CA ARG A 253 22.12 -2.38 8.93
C ARG A 253 21.39 -3.65 8.45
N ASP A 254 20.04 -3.62 8.42
CA ASP A 254 19.23 -4.74 7.94
C ASP A 254 19.46 -5.01 6.44
N HIS A 255 19.92 -3.98 5.70
CA HIS A 255 20.18 -4.01 4.26
C HIS A 255 21.67 -4.01 3.91
N ALA A 256 22.52 -4.36 4.85
CA ALA A 256 23.94 -4.55 4.54
C ALA A 256 24.13 -5.68 3.49
N PRO A 257 25.17 -5.62 2.64
CA PRO A 257 25.38 -6.63 1.58
C PRO A 257 25.39 -8.08 2.10
N GLU A 258 25.97 -8.30 3.28
CA GLU A 258 26.00 -9.61 3.96
C GLU A 258 24.61 -10.10 4.38
N HIS A 259 23.65 -9.22 4.50
CA HIS A 259 22.24 -9.52 4.77
C HIS A 259 21.38 -9.52 3.50
N GLY A 260 22.01 -9.54 2.32
CA GLY A 260 21.32 -9.64 1.02
C GLY A 260 20.90 -8.30 0.41
N GLY A 261 21.36 -7.16 0.94
CA GLY A 261 21.09 -5.82 0.37
C GLY A 261 19.68 -5.27 0.67
N GLY A 262 19.24 -4.27 -0.08
CA GLY A 262 17.99 -3.51 0.10
C GLY A 262 16.69 -4.34 0.10
N PHE A 263 15.56 -3.67 -0.02
CA PHE A 263 14.26 -4.34 -0.18
C PHE A 263 14.22 -5.20 -1.44
N ASP A 264 13.76 -6.44 -1.32
CA ASP A 264 13.66 -7.37 -2.46
C ASP A 264 12.50 -7.01 -3.38
N LEU A 265 11.40 -6.49 -2.78
CA LEU A 265 10.26 -5.96 -3.50
C LEU A 265 9.74 -4.70 -2.81
N ALA A 266 9.44 -3.66 -3.59
CA ALA A 266 8.67 -2.50 -3.15
C ALA A 266 7.33 -2.45 -3.89
N LEU A 267 6.24 -2.21 -3.18
CA LEU A 267 4.92 -1.90 -3.75
C LEU A 267 4.80 -0.37 -3.80
N LEU A 268 4.93 0.21 -5.00
CA LEU A 268 5.00 1.67 -5.19
C LEU A 268 3.82 2.19 -6.00
N PRO A 269 3.11 3.24 -5.53
CA PRO A 269 2.00 3.82 -6.24
C PRO A 269 2.46 4.55 -7.50
N ILE A 270 1.66 4.49 -8.57
CA ILE A 270 1.91 5.19 -9.84
C ILE A 270 0.69 5.93 -10.38
N GLY A 271 -0.45 5.90 -9.69
CA GLY A 271 -1.72 6.52 -10.11
C GLY A 271 -2.22 7.59 -9.15
N ALA A 272 -3.34 8.18 -9.51
CA ALA A 272 -4.01 9.27 -8.78
C ALA A 272 -3.16 10.55 -8.68
N TYR A 273 -2.46 10.95 -9.74
CA TYR A 273 -1.49 12.04 -9.70
C TYR A 273 -1.91 13.33 -10.44
N GLU A 274 -2.94 13.32 -11.30
CA GLU A 274 -3.38 14.53 -12.00
C GLU A 274 -4.64 15.18 -11.39
N PRO A 275 -4.73 16.51 -11.42
CA PRO A 275 -3.70 17.45 -11.89
C PRO A 275 -2.60 17.66 -10.86
N ARG A 276 -1.36 17.76 -11.30
CA ARG A 276 -0.19 17.86 -10.40
C ARG A 276 -0.27 19.00 -9.38
N TRP A 277 -0.84 20.17 -9.77
CA TRP A 277 -0.98 21.32 -8.86
C TRP A 277 -1.86 21.01 -7.63
N PHE A 278 -2.72 19.99 -7.72
CA PHE A 278 -3.61 19.57 -6.66
C PHE A 278 -3.15 18.28 -5.97
N MET A 279 -2.53 17.34 -6.72
CA MET A 279 -2.23 16.00 -6.24
C MET A 279 -0.78 15.80 -5.75
N LYS A 280 0.21 16.54 -6.25
CA LYS A 280 1.64 16.27 -6.02
C LYS A 280 2.05 16.15 -4.53
N ASP A 281 1.34 16.84 -3.66
CA ASP A 281 1.65 16.84 -2.22
C ASP A 281 1.28 15.52 -1.52
N GLN A 282 0.45 14.68 -2.18
CA GLN A 282 -0.15 13.49 -1.58
C GLN A 282 0.01 12.23 -2.42
N HIS A 283 0.21 12.39 -3.73
CA HIS A 283 0.38 11.30 -4.68
C HIS A 283 1.54 11.57 -5.62
N VAL A 284 2.44 10.60 -5.71
CA VAL A 284 3.53 10.62 -6.68
C VAL A 284 3.00 10.34 -8.08
N ASN A 285 3.66 10.94 -9.08
CA ASN A 285 3.54 10.49 -10.45
C ASN A 285 4.56 9.38 -10.74
N PRO A 286 4.52 8.71 -11.90
CA PRO A 286 5.44 7.63 -12.22
C PRO A 286 6.93 8.02 -12.18
N GLU A 287 7.30 9.24 -12.56
CA GLU A 287 8.67 9.73 -12.48
C GLU A 287 9.16 9.84 -11.03
N GLU A 288 8.32 10.39 -10.14
CA GLU A 288 8.61 10.45 -8.70
C GLU A 288 8.62 9.06 -8.07
N SER A 289 7.80 8.12 -8.55
CA SER A 289 7.82 6.74 -8.09
C SER A 289 9.13 6.03 -8.47
N VAL A 290 9.68 6.29 -9.66
CA VAL A 290 11.02 5.84 -10.05
C VAL A 290 12.11 6.45 -9.14
N GLN A 291 11.95 7.75 -8.78
CA GLN A 291 12.87 8.37 -7.82
C GLN A 291 12.81 7.69 -6.45
N ILE A 292 11.59 7.35 -5.96
CA ILE A 292 11.44 6.57 -4.71
C ILE A 292 12.15 5.23 -4.79
N PHE A 293 12.04 4.52 -5.91
CA PHE A 293 12.74 3.25 -6.13
C PHE A 293 14.25 3.39 -5.91
N HIS A 294 14.86 4.45 -6.45
CA HIS A 294 16.28 4.75 -6.26
C HIS A 294 16.63 5.16 -4.83
N ASP A 295 15.82 6.04 -4.24
CA ASP A 295 16.07 6.55 -2.88
C ASP A 295 16.00 5.45 -1.82
N LEU A 296 15.05 4.52 -1.97
CA LEU A 296 14.93 3.32 -1.12
C LEU A 296 16.04 2.29 -1.35
N GLY A 297 16.65 2.29 -2.54
CA GLY A 297 17.60 1.25 -2.93
C GLY A 297 16.94 -0.12 -3.07
N CYS A 298 15.74 -0.16 -3.64
CA CYS A 298 15.01 -1.40 -3.89
C CYS A 298 15.66 -2.20 -5.02
N LYS A 299 15.58 -3.54 -4.94
CA LYS A 299 16.01 -4.43 -6.02
C LYS A 299 14.96 -4.54 -7.11
N ARG A 300 13.67 -4.60 -6.71
CA ARG A 300 12.52 -4.65 -7.61
C ARG A 300 11.37 -3.84 -7.07
N ALA A 301 10.52 -3.34 -7.95
CA ALA A 301 9.26 -2.71 -7.57
C ALA A 301 8.10 -3.23 -8.43
N LEU A 302 6.94 -3.37 -7.80
CA LEU A 302 5.65 -3.63 -8.42
C LEU A 302 4.81 -2.36 -8.35
N ALA A 303 4.34 -1.89 -9.50
CA ALA A 303 3.48 -0.74 -9.63
C ALA A 303 2.07 -1.05 -9.11
N VAL A 304 1.59 -0.24 -8.18
CA VAL A 304 0.25 -0.35 -7.56
C VAL A 304 -0.50 0.99 -7.62
N HIS A 305 -1.72 1.02 -7.10
CA HIS A 305 -2.58 2.20 -7.00
C HIS A 305 -2.95 2.81 -8.36
N TRP A 306 -3.28 2.00 -9.35
CA TRP A 306 -3.67 2.42 -10.69
C TRP A 306 -4.72 1.47 -11.29
N GLY A 307 -5.38 1.88 -12.38
CA GLY A 307 -6.19 1.01 -13.23
C GLY A 307 -7.52 0.53 -12.67
N CYS A 308 -7.87 0.85 -11.43
CA CYS A 308 -9.02 0.27 -10.75
C CYS A 308 -10.18 1.25 -10.55
N PHE A 309 -9.91 2.37 -9.93
CA PHE A 309 -10.87 3.42 -9.65
C PHE A 309 -10.45 4.73 -10.33
N GLN A 310 -11.41 5.42 -10.96
CA GLN A 310 -11.16 6.75 -11.51
C GLN A 310 -11.23 7.79 -10.39
N LEU A 311 -10.09 8.10 -9.81
CA LEU A 311 -9.96 9.01 -8.67
C LEU A 311 -9.59 10.44 -9.09
N THR A 312 -8.87 10.58 -10.21
CA THR A 312 -8.19 11.79 -10.68
C THR A 312 -8.36 11.98 -12.19
N ASP A 313 -7.62 12.92 -12.79
CA ASP A 313 -7.87 13.37 -14.17
C ASP A 313 -7.16 12.54 -15.25
N GLU A 314 -6.12 11.77 -14.91
CA GLU A 314 -5.47 10.88 -15.88
C GLU A 314 -6.37 9.71 -16.28
N ALA A 315 -6.20 9.19 -17.48
CA ALA A 315 -6.86 7.96 -17.92
C ALA A 315 -6.34 6.77 -17.11
N LEU A 316 -7.19 5.78 -16.81
CA LEU A 316 -6.81 4.62 -15.98
C LEU A 316 -5.66 3.79 -16.54
N ASP A 317 -5.44 3.83 -17.84
CA ASP A 317 -4.36 3.13 -18.56
C ASP A 317 -3.13 4.03 -18.84
N GLU A 318 -3.12 5.29 -18.41
CA GLU A 318 -1.97 6.18 -18.58
C GLU A 318 -0.81 5.90 -17.61
N PRO A 319 -1.03 5.58 -16.31
CA PRO A 319 0.07 5.39 -15.37
C PRO A 319 1.13 4.37 -15.81
N PRO A 320 0.80 3.17 -16.33
CA PRO A 320 1.82 2.23 -16.81
C PRO A 320 2.60 2.75 -18.03
N ARG A 321 1.98 3.55 -18.92
CA ARG A 321 2.70 4.17 -20.05
C ARG A 321 3.65 5.26 -19.58
N ALA A 322 3.22 6.07 -18.61
CA ALA A 322 4.09 7.06 -17.99
C ALA A 322 5.26 6.40 -17.23
N LEU A 323 4.99 5.31 -16.50
CA LEU A 323 6.05 4.52 -15.85
C LEU A 323 7.05 3.96 -16.87
N ALA A 324 6.60 3.46 -18.01
CA ALA A 324 7.49 2.95 -19.04
C ALA A 324 8.47 4.02 -19.53
N ARG A 325 7.98 5.25 -19.77
CA ARG A 325 8.83 6.42 -20.15
C ARG A 325 9.81 6.81 -19.02
N ALA A 326 9.32 6.90 -17.77
CA ALA A 326 10.13 7.28 -16.62
C ALA A 326 11.23 6.24 -16.35
N ARG A 327 10.91 4.97 -16.47
CA ARG A 327 11.83 3.84 -16.33
C ARG A 327 12.91 3.86 -17.40
N GLU A 328 12.55 4.05 -18.68
CA GLU A 328 13.50 4.18 -19.79
C GLU A 328 14.46 5.34 -19.57
N ALA A 329 13.95 6.50 -19.18
CA ALA A 329 14.77 7.67 -18.86
C ALA A 329 15.74 7.45 -17.70
N ALA A 330 15.40 6.55 -16.77
CA ALA A 330 16.24 6.17 -15.62
C ALA A 330 17.16 4.97 -15.89
N GLY A 331 17.13 4.38 -17.10
CA GLY A 331 17.92 3.20 -17.45
C GLY A 331 17.47 1.92 -16.76
N LEU A 332 16.24 1.87 -16.27
CA LEU A 332 15.65 0.70 -15.61
C LEU A 332 14.91 -0.18 -16.60
N THR A 333 14.85 -1.48 -16.28
CA THR A 333 14.12 -2.49 -17.06
C THR A 333 12.72 -2.77 -16.46
N PRO A 334 11.81 -3.43 -17.21
CA PRO A 334 10.56 -3.94 -16.65
C PRO A 334 10.72 -4.91 -15.48
N GLN A 335 11.88 -5.56 -15.36
CA GLN A 335 12.22 -6.46 -14.27
C GLN A 335 12.58 -5.69 -12.99
N ASP A 336 13.16 -4.50 -13.12
CA ASP A 336 13.53 -3.64 -11.99
C ASP A 336 12.27 -2.97 -11.40
N PHE A 337 11.47 -2.33 -12.26
CA PHE A 337 10.21 -1.71 -11.85
C PHE A 337 9.11 -2.03 -12.86
N GLY A 338 8.30 -3.00 -12.54
CA GLY A 338 7.32 -3.56 -13.47
C GLY A 338 5.88 -3.31 -13.10
N VAL A 339 5.03 -3.62 -14.06
CA VAL A 339 3.58 -3.60 -13.99
C VAL A 339 3.08 -5.03 -14.14
N ALA A 340 2.27 -5.49 -13.20
CA ALA A 340 1.58 -6.77 -13.32
C ALA A 340 0.22 -6.61 -14.00
N ALA A 341 -0.27 -7.66 -14.63
CA ALA A 341 -1.69 -7.80 -14.94
C ALA A 341 -2.49 -8.07 -13.66
N VAL A 342 -3.75 -7.66 -13.64
CA VAL A 342 -4.65 -7.99 -12.52
C VAL A 342 -4.82 -9.52 -12.47
N GLY A 343 -4.52 -10.13 -11.33
CA GLY A 343 -4.50 -11.59 -11.13
C GLY A 343 -3.13 -12.24 -11.34
N GLU A 344 -2.14 -11.50 -11.87
CA GLU A 344 -0.79 -12.04 -12.08
C GLU A 344 -0.05 -12.22 -10.75
N THR A 345 0.68 -13.34 -10.66
CA THR A 345 1.55 -13.66 -9.52
C THR A 345 3.02 -13.54 -9.93
N TRP A 346 3.75 -12.67 -9.25
CA TRP A 346 5.21 -12.59 -9.32
C TRP A 346 5.82 -13.51 -8.28
N ARG A 347 6.57 -14.50 -8.75
CA ARG A 347 7.39 -15.37 -7.89
C ARG A 347 8.74 -14.70 -7.68
N LEU A 348 9.15 -14.56 -6.43
CA LEU A 348 10.38 -13.90 -6.06
C LEU A 348 11.45 -14.93 -5.72
N THR A 349 12.71 -14.53 -5.88
CA THR A 349 13.84 -15.33 -5.39
C THR A 349 13.98 -15.10 -3.88
N PRO A 350 13.96 -16.16 -3.07
CA PRO A 350 14.19 -16.03 -1.64
C PRO A 350 15.55 -15.38 -1.34
N ARG A 351 15.61 -14.58 -0.27
CA ARG A 351 16.90 -14.11 0.27
C ARG A 351 17.76 -15.30 0.68
N PRO A 352 19.08 -15.21 0.52
CA PRO A 352 19.97 -16.22 1.10
C PRO A 352 19.75 -16.25 2.62
N ALA A 353 19.70 -17.47 3.18
CA ALA A 353 19.63 -17.60 4.64
C ALA A 353 20.84 -16.87 5.25
N SER A 354 20.57 -15.94 6.18
CA SER A 354 21.65 -15.33 6.95
C SER A 354 22.37 -16.44 7.70
N THR A 355 23.66 -16.59 7.46
CA THR A 355 24.51 -17.46 8.25
C THR A 355 24.49 -16.98 9.71
N PRO A 356 24.24 -17.84 10.70
CA PRO A 356 24.13 -17.47 12.11
C PRO A 356 25.41 -16.84 12.66
#